data_c7df00e75077911c1353ee97a34091db
#
_entry.id   c7df00e75077911c1353ee97a34091db
#
_cell.length_a   1.000
_cell.length_b   1.000
_cell.length_c   1.000
_cell.angle_alpha   90.00
_cell.angle_beta   90.00
_cell.angle_gamma   90.00
#
_symmetry.space_group_name_H-M   'P 1'
#
loop_
_entity.id
_entity.type
_entity.pdbx_description
1 polymer ?
#
loop_
_entity_poly.entity_id
_entity_poly.type
_entity_poly.pdbx_seq_one_letter_code
_entity_poly.pdbx_strand_id
1 'polypeptide(L)'
;NVRFNQRETLERNIELNKDTKHVDIINKARLRIRESLEENLTIQELAVELGMSYSSFRKLFKEHTGFAPALYQQNLKLQRAKELLSTTEESIKEIAYRLNFESPDYFSSKFKSQTGMKPSDFRTMTR
;
A
#
# COMPACT_ATOMS: atom_id res chain seq x y z
N ASN A 1 29.17 -17.80 -34.96
CA ASN A 1 29.90 -17.22 -33.82
C ASN A 1 29.31 -15.83 -33.49
N VAL A 2 28.35 -15.81 -32.60
CA VAL A 2 27.82 -14.55 -32.11
C VAL A 2 28.81 -14.02 -31.06
N ARG A 3 29.59 -13.04 -31.44
CA ARG A 3 30.39 -12.30 -30.47
C ARG A 3 29.46 -11.25 -29.85
N PHE A 4 29.20 -11.39 -28.57
CA PHE A 4 28.51 -10.35 -27.84
C PHE A 4 29.39 -9.10 -27.77
N ASN A 5 28.85 -7.99 -28.18
CA ASN A 5 29.48 -6.69 -28.00
C ASN A 5 29.49 -6.43 -26.47
N GLN A 6 30.69 -6.19 -25.93
CA GLN A 6 30.87 -5.91 -24.48
C GLN A 6 29.99 -4.75 -23.99
N ARG A 7 29.78 -3.76 -24.83
CA ARG A 7 28.93 -2.62 -24.55
C ARG A 7 27.48 -3.02 -24.35
N GLU A 8 26.95 -3.87 -25.23
CA GLU A 8 25.57 -4.38 -25.12
C GLU A 8 25.37 -5.22 -23.86
N THR A 9 26.36 -6.05 -23.53
CA THR A 9 26.32 -6.86 -22.31
C THR A 9 26.33 -5.97 -21.07
N LEU A 10 27.16 -4.93 -21.06
CA LEU A 10 27.24 -3.99 -19.95
C LEU A 10 25.93 -3.21 -19.78
N GLU A 11 25.36 -2.71 -20.86
CA GLU A 11 24.08 -2.01 -20.86
C GLU A 11 22.95 -2.90 -20.33
N ARG A 12 22.93 -4.17 -20.75
CA ARG A 12 21.95 -5.16 -20.29
C ARG A 12 22.10 -5.44 -18.79
N ASN A 13 23.34 -5.56 -18.30
CA ASN A 13 23.61 -5.76 -16.88
C ASN A 13 23.18 -4.56 -16.03
N ILE A 14 23.37 -3.34 -16.54
CA ILE A 14 22.92 -2.12 -15.87
C ILE A 14 21.40 -2.09 -15.75
N GLU A 15 20.67 -2.45 -16.80
CA GLU A 15 19.22 -2.52 -16.78
C GLU A 15 18.71 -3.58 -15.81
N LEU A 16 19.30 -4.79 -15.81
CA LEU A 16 18.93 -5.86 -14.87
C LEU A 16 19.15 -5.44 -13.42
N ASN A 17 20.26 -4.77 -13.13
CA ASN A 17 20.53 -4.25 -11.78
C ASN A 17 19.54 -3.18 -11.38
N LYS A 18 19.15 -2.32 -12.32
CA LYS A 18 18.15 -1.26 -12.08
C LYS A 18 16.79 -1.86 -11.77
N ASP A 19 16.35 -2.85 -12.55
CA ASP A 19 15.07 -3.55 -12.33
C ASP A 19 15.07 -4.28 -10.99
N THR A 20 16.18 -4.94 -10.63
CA THR A 20 16.32 -5.62 -9.33
C THR A 20 16.19 -4.62 -8.18
N LYS A 21 16.85 -3.47 -8.28
CA LYS A 21 16.73 -2.40 -7.27
C LYS A 21 15.30 -1.88 -7.14
N HIS A 22 14.61 -1.69 -8.26
CA HIS A 22 13.22 -1.24 -8.28
C HIS A 22 12.29 -2.25 -7.62
N VAL A 23 12.46 -3.53 -7.93
CA VAL A 23 11.68 -4.62 -7.28
C VAL A 23 11.93 -4.63 -5.79
N ASP A 24 13.18 -4.50 -5.34
CA ASP A 24 13.53 -4.47 -3.92
C ASP A 24 12.90 -3.27 -3.20
N ILE A 25 12.94 -2.09 -3.82
CA ILE A 25 12.30 -0.89 -3.26
C ILE A 25 10.80 -1.11 -3.11
N ILE A 26 10.13 -1.66 -4.12
CA ILE A 26 8.68 -1.89 -4.08
C ILE A 26 8.32 -2.94 -3.04
N ASN A 27 9.12 -4.00 -2.91
CA ASN A 27 8.89 -5.02 -1.88
C ASN A 27 9.04 -4.44 -0.47
N LYS A 28 10.06 -3.60 -0.24
CA LYS A 28 10.24 -2.88 1.02
C LYS A 28 9.06 -1.93 1.30
N ALA A 29 8.60 -1.23 0.26
CA ALA A 29 7.45 -0.33 0.38
C ALA A 29 6.18 -1.09 0.79
N ARG A 30 5.90 -2.20 0.14
CA ARG A 30 4.74 -3.05 0.46
C ARG A 30 4.77 -3.51 1.92
N LEU A 31 5.92 -4.00 2.37
CA LEU A 31 6.09 -4.47 3.74
C LEU A 31 5.92 -3.32 4.73
N ARG A 32 6.56 -2.19 4.46
CA ARG A 32 6.48 -1.00 5.33
C ARG A 32 5.05 -0.48 5.45
N ILE A 33 4.31 -0.44 4.35
CA ILE A 33 2.90 -0.03 4.36
C ILE A 33 2.09 -0.99 5.23
N ARG A 34 2.26 -2.30 5.04
CA ARG A 34 1.53 -3.32 5.79
C ARG A 34 1.80 -3.24 7.29
N GLU A 35 3.06 -3.03 7.68
CA GLU A 35 3.47 -2.95 9.07
C GLU A 35 3.03 -1.64 9.75
N SER A 36 2.73 -0.60 8.99
CA SER A 36 2.47 0.75 9.49
C SER A 36 1.02 1.20 9.42
N LEU A 37 0.07 0.29 9.23
CA LEU A 37 -1.35 0.66 9.06
C LEU A 37 -1.91 1.40 10.29
N GLU A 38 -1.42 1.06 11.48
CA GLU A 38 -1.82 1.71 12.73
C GLU A 38 -0.92 2.89 13.10
N GLU A 39 0.16 3.10 12.37
CA GLU A 39 1.01 4.28 12.51
C GLU A 39 0.52 5.36 11.52
N ASN A 40 0.78 6.62 11.84
CA ASN A 40 0.42 7.71 10.93
C ASN A 40 1.52 7.98 9.91
N LEU A 41 1.88 6.95 9.14
CA LEU A 41 2.90 7.06 8.08
C LEU A 41 2.27 7.57 6.79
N THR A 42 2.76 8.71 6.30
CA THR A 42 2.35 9.23 4.99
C THR A 42 3.17 8.61 3.87
N ILE A 43 2.62 8.63 2.66
CA ILE A 43 3.34 8.13 1.49
C ILE A 43 4.58 8.99 1.18
N GLN A 44 4.51 10.29 1.47
CA GLN A 44 5.65 11.20 1.34
C GLN A 44 6.80 10.80 2.27
N GLU A 45 6.49 10.50 3.53
CA GLU A 45 7.47 10.01 4.51
C GLU A 45 8.07 8.68 4.06
N LEU A 46 7.25 7.79 3.55
CA LEU A 46 7.71 6.49 3.04
C LEU A 46 8.69 6.66 1.86
N ALA A 47 8.39 7.57 0.94
CA ALA A 47 9.29 7.86 -0.17
C ALA A 47 10.66 8.33 0.34
N VAL A 48 10.67 9.23 1.34
CA VAL A 48 11.91 9.72 1.96
C VAL A 48 12.69 8.56 2.59
N GLU A 49 12.02 7.66 3.33
CA GLU A 49 12.66 6.48 3.91
C GLU A 49 13.33 5.60 2.85
N LEU A 50 12.74 5.53 1.66
CA LEU A 50 13.26 4.73 0.55
C LEU A 50 14.25 5.49 -0.35
N GLY A 51 14.59 6.72 0.01
CA GLY A 51 15.56 7.54 -0.74
C GLY A 51 15.04 8.04 -2.08
N MET A 52 13.72 8.22 -2.22
CA MET A 52 13.10 8.65 -3.47
C MET A 52 12.27 9.93 -3.28
N SER A 53 12.14 10.70 -4.37
CA SER A 53 11.13 11.75 -4.40
C SER A 53 9.73 11.13 -4.42
N TYR A 54 8.75 11.87 -3.91
CA TYR A 54 7.36 11.39 -3.90
C TYR A 54 6.85 11.03 -5.30
N SER A 55 7.09 11.90 -6.29
CA SER A 55 6.60 11.67 -7.65
C SER A 55 7.26 10.45 -8.30
N SER A 56 8.56 10.26 -8.11
CA SER A 56 9.27 9.09 -8.63
C SER A 56 8.81 7.80 -7.97
N PHE A 57 8.63 7.82 -6.66
CA PHE A 57 8.12 6.67 -5.91
C PHE A 57 6.70 6.31 -6.34
N ARG A 58 5.82 7.29 -6.44
CA ARG A 58 4.43 7.08 -6.86
C ARG A 58 4.34 6.44 -8.24
N LYS A 59 5.14 6.92 -9.19
CA LYS A 59 5.19 6.38 -10.55
C LYS A 59 5.69 4.93 -10.55
N LEU A 60 6.81 4.69 -9.86
CA LEU A 60 7.42 3.37 -9.78
C LEU A 60 6.48 2.36 -9.13
N PHE A 61 5.87 2.74 -8.01
CA PHE A 61 4.93 1.88 -7.28
C PHE A 61 3.72 1.49 -8.14
N LYS A 62 3.15 2.47 -8.84
CA LYS A 62 2.00 2.22 -9.73
C LYS A 62 2.37 1.33 -10.91
N GLU A 63 3.55 1.50 -11.49
CA GLU A 63 4.04 0.66 -12.58
C GLU A 63 4.19 -0.81 -12.15
N HIS A 64 4.66 -1.06 -10.93
CA HIS A 64 4.90 -2.41 -10.42
C HIS A 64 3.69 -3.08 -9.79
N THR A 65 2.80 -2.32 -9.17
CA THR A 65 1.65 -2.87 -8.43
C THR A 65 0.31 -2.70 -9.14
N GLY A 66 0.24 -1.78 -10.10
CA GLY A 66 -1.01 -1.38 -10.74
C GLY A 66 -1.80 -0.34 -9.96
N PHE A 67 -1.36 0.05 -8.75
CA PHE A 67 -2.07 0.99 -7.87
C PHE A 67 -1.14 2.09 -7.39
N ALA A 68 -1.70 3.31 -7.27
CA ALA A 68 -1.00 4.37 -6.55
C ALA A 68 -0.79 3.95 -5.08
N PRO A 69 0.34 4.32 -4.45
CA PRO A 69 0.63 3.86 -3.10
C PRO A 69 -0.40 4.28 -2.05
N ALA A 70 -1.00 5.45 -2.17
CA ALA A 70 -2.05 5.89 -1.25
C ALA A 70 -3.30 5.01 -1.32
N LEU A 71 -3.70 4.62 -2.52
CA LEU A 71 -4.83 3.71 -2.73
C LEU A 71 -4.50 2.31 -2.21
N TYR A 72 -3.29 1.83 -2.46
CA TYR A 72 -2.81 0.56 -1.94
C TYR A 72 -2.87 0.53 -0.40
N GLN A 73 -2.39 1.58 0.25
CA GLN A 73 -2.45 1.74 1.70
C GLN A 73 -3.90 1.73 2.20
N GLN A 74 -4.78 2.49 1.57
CA GLN A 74 -6.19 2.57 1.94
C GLN A 74 -6.87 1.19 1.82
N ASN A 75 -6.61 0.45 0.74
CA ASN A 75 -7.16 -0.89 0.55
C ASN A 75 -6.71 -1.85 1.66
N LEU A 76 -5.44 -1.80 2.07
CA LEU A 76 -4.95 -2.61 3.18
C LEU A 76 -5.61 -2.23 4.50
N LYS A 77 -5.81 -0.94 4.76
CA LYS A 77 -6.54 -0.47 5.94
C LYS A 77 -7.97 -1.01 5.96
N LEU A 78 -8.66 -1.00 4.83
CA LEU A 78 -10.02 -1.53 4.73
C LEU A 78 -10.07 -3.04 4.96
N GLN A 79 -9.09 -3.79 4.47
CA GLN A 79 -8.98 -5.22 4.77
C GLN A 79 -8.74 -5.47 6.25
N ARG A 80 -7.86 -4.70 6.88
CA ARG A 80 -7.62 -4.78 8.32
C ARG A 80 -8.88 -4.44 9.11
N ALA A 81 -9.64 -3.45 8.65
CA ALA A 81 -10.92 -3.09 9.26
C ALA A 81 -11.91 -4.26 9.26
N LYS A 82 -11.98 -5.02 8.16
CA LYS A 82 -12.83 -6.23 8.10
C LYS A 82 -12.46 -7.22 9.20
N GLU A 83 -11.17 -7.46 9.42
CA GLU A 83 -10.70 -8.35 10.49
C GLU A 83 -11.11 -7.82 11.87
N LEU A 84 -10.91 -6.54 12.12
CA LEU A 84 -11.25 -5.92 13.40
C LEU A 84 -12.76 -5.93 13.66
N LEU A 85 -13.55 -5.68 12.64
CA LEU A 85 -15.02 -5.74 12.74
C LEU A 85 -15.49 -7.16 13.08
N SER A 86 -14.85 -8.17 12.55
CA SER A 86 -15.24 -9.57 12.74
C SER A 86 -14.73 -10.15 14.06
N THR A 87 -13.60 -9.68 14.57
CA THR A 87 -12.88 -10.33 15.68
C THR A 87 -12.83 -9.51 16.97
N THR A 88 -13.22 -8.24 16.94
CA THR A 88 -13.15 -7.36 18.12
C THR A 88 -14.49 -6.71 18.44
N GLU A 89 -14.59 -6.17 19.65
CA GLU A 89 -15.72 -5.36 20.11
C GLU A 89 -15.48 -3.85 19.91
N GLU A 90 -14.37 -3.47 19.25
CA GLU A 90 -14.06 -2.06 19.02
C GLU A 90 -15.20 -1.39 18.21
N SER A 91 -15.51 -0.14 18.57
CA SER A 91 -16.52 0.63 17.84
C SER A 91 -16.04 0.98 16.44
N ILE A 92 -16.96 1.31 15.56
CA ILE A 92 -16.64 1.77 14.20
C ILE A 92 -15.70 2.99 14.27
N LYS A 93 -15.99 3.91 15.20
CA LYS A 93 -15.17 5.10 15.43
C LYS A 93 -13.74 4.75 15.88
N GLU A 94 -13.61 3.82 16.83
CA GLU A 94 -12.32 3.36 17.31
C GLU A 94 -11.49 2.73 16.19
N ILE A 95 -12.10 1.90 15.37
CA ILE A 95 -11.44 1.27 14.22
C ILE A 95 -10.97 2.32 13.23
N ALA A 96 -11.81 3.32 12.92
CA ALA A 96 -11.44 4.40 12.00
C ALA A 96 -10.20 5.16 12.48
N TYR A 97 -10.16 5.51 13.75
CA TYR A 97 -9.00 6.22 14.31
C TYR A 97 -7.76 5.34 14.43
N ARG A 98 -7.95 4.08 14.83
CA ARG A 98 -6.85 3.11 14.91
C ARG A 98 -6.13 2.95 13.57
N LEU A 99 -6.87 2.95 12.47
CA LEU A 99 -6.33 2.77 11.14
C LEU A 99 -6.00 4.10 10.43
N ASN A 100 -6.03 5.20 11.18
CA ASN A 100 -5.65 6.53 10.67
C ASN A 100 -6.48 7.00 9.47
N PHE A 101 -7.78 6.75 9.49
CA PHE A 101 -8.70 7.41 8.57
C PHE A 101 -8.96 8.85 9.02
N GLU A 102 -9.20 9.74 8.07
CA GLU A 102 -9.45 11.17 8.34
C GLU A 102 -10.62 11.38 9.32
N SER A 103 -11.67 10.58 9.18
CA SER A 103 -12.85 10.64 10.04
C SER A 103 -13.58 9.29 10.01
N PRO A 104 -14.43 9.01 11.02
CA PRO A 104 -15.31 7.84 10.98
C PRO A 104 -16.25 7.83 9.77
N ASP A 105 -16.75 9.00 9.37
CA ASP A 105 -17.63 9.13 8.20
C ASP A 105 -16.90 8.80 6.90
N TYR A 106 -15.67 9.30 6.75
CA TYR A 106 -14.83 8.98 5.61
C TYR A 106 -14.55 7.48 5.55
N PHE A 107 -14.19 6.88 6.67
CA PHE A 107 -13.98 5.43 6.78
C PHE A 107 -15.21 4.66 6.34
N SER A 108 -16.37 4.97 6.90
CA SER A 108 -17.63 4.27 6.60
C SER A 108 -18.00 4.39 5.12
N SER A 109 -17.82 5.57 4.53
CA SER A 109 -18.07 5.82 3.11
C SER A 109 -17.15 4.97 2.21
N LYS A 110 -15.87 4.94 2.52
CA LYS A 110 -14.88 4.16 1.74
C LYS A 110 -15.10 2.67 1.92
N PHE A 111 -15.41 2.23 3.13
CA PHE A 111 -15.71 0.83 3.41
C PHE A 111 -16.95 0.38 2.61
N LYS A 112 -18.01 1.16 2.64
CA LYS A 112 -19.23 0.86 1.87
C LYS A 112 -18.95 0.86 0.36
N SER A 113 -18.19 1.82 -0.13
CA SER A 113 -17.82 1.90 -1.56
C SER A 113 -17.08 0.65 -2.02
N GLN A 114 -16.15 0.12 -1.19
CA GLN A 114 -15.35 -1.04 -1.55
C GLN A 114 -16.09 -2.36 -1.34
N THR A 115 -16.87 -2.48 -0.27
CA THR A 115 -17.49 -3.76 0.13
C THR A 115 -18.97 -3.87 -0.25
N GLY A 116 -19.62 -2.76 -0.56
CA GLY A 116 -21.06 -2.71 -0.78
C GLY A 116 -21.89 -2.64 0.50
N MET A 117 -21.25 -2.68 1.68
CA MET A 117 -21.91 -2.70 2.99
C MET A 117 -21.34 -1.66 3.93
N LYS A 118 -22.19 -1.12 4.81
CA LYS A 118 -21.72 -0.30 5.93
C LYS A 118 -20.90 -1.16 6.90
N PRO A 119 -19.93 -0.58 7.62
CA PRO A 119 -19.15 -1.35 8.59
C PRO A 119 -20.00 -2.06 9.65
N SER A 120 -21.05 -1.41 10.15
CA SER A 120 -21.96 -2.00 11.14
C SER A 120 -22.70 -3.22 10.58
N ASP A 121 -23.16 -3.14 9.34
CA ASP A 121 -23.84 -4.25 8.67
C ASP A 121 -22.89 -5.41 8.41
N PHE A 122 -21.66 -5.11 8.01
CA PHE A 122 -20.61 -6.09 7.82
C PHE A 122 -20.32 -6.85 9.13
N ARG A 123 -20.20 -6.13 10.24
CA ARG A 123 -20.00 -6.74 11.56
C ARG A 123 -21.12 -7.72 11.91
N THR A 124 -22.35 -7.29 11.73
CA THR A 124 -23.52 -8.13 12.01
C THR A 124 -23.52 -9.39 11.15
N MET A 125 -23.20 -9.26 9.86
CA MET A 125 -23.15 -10.37 8.93
C MET A 125 -22.08 -11.41 9.27
N THR A 126 -20.93 -10.97 9.79
CA THR A 126 -19.77 -11.84 10.05
C THR A 126 -19.75 -12.47 11.44
N ARG A 127 -20.75 -12.17 12.27
CA ARG A 127 -20.87 -12.70 13.65
C ARG A 127 -22.03 -13.69 13.87
#